data_16914195f3661a035adf77aa27b6fb2e
#
_entry.id   16914195f3661a035adf77aa27b6fb2e
#
_cell.length_a   1.000
_cell.length_b   1.000
_cell.length_c   1.000
_cell.angle_alpha   90.00
_cell.angle_beta   90.00
_cell.angle_gamma   90.00
#
_symmetry.space_group_name_H-M   'P 1'
#
loop_
_entity.id
_entity.type
_entity.pdbx_description
1 polymer ?
#
loop_
_entity_poly.entity_id
_entity_poly.type
_entity_poly.pdbx_seq_one_letter_code
_entity_poly.pdbx_strand_id
1 'polypeptide(L)'
;MSTVRRISSGRVTADFFTSSYRFSASIVVYKRRLIDVLSDRMTDYLDMVDIYVSRINNPGSIVATYQKGSLVKNEITFILLPDEVEGTSKERFYTMRDNIPVFISVPSFEIHGLLQWGASDLDIKKILSIETQNFLPILEATASNSLLPDVTFQGPMALVNKTKVQVLCGDDDE
;
A
#
# COMPACT_ATOMS: atom_id res chain seq x y z
N MET A 1 -1.09 33.64 7.92
CA MET A 1 -0.20 32.45 8.10
C MET A 1 -0.05 31.77 6.75
N SER A 2 1.13 31.89 6.19
CA SER A 2 1.43 31.30 4.88
C SER A 2 1.56 29.78 5.04
N THR A 3 0.64 29.04 4.51
CA THR A 3 0.77 27.58 4.39
C THR A 3 1.84 27.32 3.35
N VAL A 4 3.04 27.07 3.80
CA VAL A 4 4.11 26.60 2.92
C VAL A 4 3.66 25.24 2.37
N ARG A 5 3.15 25.23 1.14
CA ARG A 5 3.03 24.02 0.36
C ARG A 5 4.43 23.45 0.23
N ARG A 6 4.73 22.40 0.98
CA ARG A 6 5.88 21.56 0.69
C ARG A 6 5.72 21.08 -0.74
N ILE A 7 6.51 21.68 -1.63
CA ILE A 7 6.75 21.13 -2.96
C ILE A 7 7.32 19.76 -2.68
N SER A 8 6.57 18.71 -3.01
CA SER A 8 7.05 17.35 -2.84
C SER A 8 8.37 17.25 -3.60
N SER A 9 9.40 16.74 -2.95
CA SER A 9 10.75 16.56 -3.51
C SER A 9 10.79 15.59 -4.71
N GLY A 10 9.64 15.21 -5.27
CA GLY A 10 9.51 14.20 -6.30
C GLY A 10 9.84 12.79 -5.82
N ARG A 11 9.91 12.57 -4.51
CA ARG A 11 10.17 11.27 -3.89
C ARG A 11 9.13 10.95 -2.83
N VAL A 12 8.78 9.68 -2.73
CA VAL A 12 7.94 9.12 -1.68
C VAL A 12 8.73 8.05 -0.94
N THR A 13 8.87 8.21 0.36
CA THR A 13 9.48 7.21 1.23
C THR A 13 8.38 6.35 1.85
N ALA A 14 8.49 5.04 1.70
CA ALA A 14 7.51 4.09 2.19
C ALA A 14 8.15 2.75 2.54
N ASP A 15 7.38 1.88 3.14
CA ASP A 15 7.75 0.49 3.41
C ASP A 15 7.05 -0.43 2.40
N PHE A 16 7.85 -1.14 1.62
CA PHE A 16 7.41 -2.08 0.60
C PHE A 16 7.60 -3.50 1.09
N PHE A 17 6.54 -4.29 1.04
CA PHE A 17 6.54 -5.66 1.52
C PHE A 17 6.41 -6.65 0.37
N THR A 18 7.26 -7.66 0.39
CA THR A 18 7.12 -8.87 -0.41
C THR A 18 6.73 -10.04 0.51
N SER A 19 6.69 -11.26 0.00
CA SER A 19 6.40 -12.44 0.83
C SER A 19 7.47 -12.72 1.90
N SER A 20 8.69 -12.16 1.74
CA SER A 20 9.83 -12.49 2.61
C SER A 20 10.58 -11.28 3.16
N TYR A 21 10.43 -10.12 2.55
CA TYR A 21 11.22 -8.94 2.88
C TYR A 21 10.38 -7.68 3.05
N ARG A 22 10.90 -6.78 3.88
CA ARG A 22 10.51 -5.38 3.98
C ARG A 22 11.62 -4.53 3.38
N PHE A 23 11.29 -3.65 2.47
CA PHE A 23 12.17 -2.65 1.89
C PHE A 23 11.69 -1.27 2.33
N SER A 24 12.45 -0.60 3.19
CA SER A 24 12.24 0.82 3.47
C SER A 24 13.05 1.61 2.45
N ALA A 25 12.38 2.33 1.57
CA ALA A 25 13.04 2.97 0.44
C ALA A 25 12.28 4.21 -0.03
N SER A 26 12.92 5.01 -0.87
CA SER A 26 12.29 6.12 -1.57
C SER A 26 12.09 5.79 -3.04
N ILE A 27 10.90 6.11 -3.55
CA ILE A 27 10.55 6.00 -4.97
C ILE A 27 10.54 7.39 -5.59
N VAL A 28 11.14 7.52 -6.76
CA VAL A 28 11.08 8.76 -7.54
C VAL A 28 9.76 8.79 -8.29
N VAL A 29 8.88 9.70 -7.91
CA VAL A 29 7.52 9.82 -8.47
C VAL A 29 7.33 11.08 -9.31
N TYR A 30 8.33 11.97 -9.35
CA TYR A 30 8.25 13.28 -9.97
C TYR A 30 7.03 14.07 -9.45
N LYS A 31 6.11 14.46 -10.33
CA LYS A 31 4.87 15.18 -9.97
C LYS A 31 3.65 14.26 -9.82
N ARG A 32 3.86 12.95 -9.83
CA ARG A 32 2.80 11.94 -9.72
C ARG A 32 2.66 11.46 -8.27
N ARG A 33 1.53 10.89 -7.92
CA ARG A 33 1.34 10.14 -6.68
C ARG A 33 1.85 8.72 -6.85
N LEU A 34 2.23 8.07 -5.77
CA LEU A 34 2.73 6.70 -5.82
C LEU A 34 1.70 5.75 -6.43
N ILE A 35 0.41 5.90 -6.08
CA ILE A 35 -0.65 5.05 -6.64
C ILE A 35 -0.75 5.17 -8.16
N ASP A 36 -0.49 6.34 -8.72
CA ASP A 36 -0.50 6.54 -10.18
C ASP A 36 0.71 5.87 -10.85
N VAL A 37 1.86 5.91 -10.20
CA VAL A 37 3.07 5.21 -10.67
C VAL A 37 2.88 3.68 -10.62
N LEU A 38 2.24 3.18 -9.56
CA LEU A 38 1.90 1.76 -9.42
C LEU A 38 0.89 1.28 -10.46
N SER A 39 -0.05 2.14 -10.83
CA SER A 39 -1.11 1.82 -11.81
C SER A 39 -0.65 1.99 -13.25
N ASP A 40 0.52 2.57 -13.47
CA ASP A 40 1.10 2.72 -14.81
C ASP A 40 1.53 1.36 -15.36
N ARG A 41 0.89 0.96 -16.45
CA ARG A 41 1.14 -0.34 -17.11
C ARG A 41 2.32 -0.33 -18.07
N MET A 42 2.94 0.83 -18.28
CA MET A 42 4.09 0.96 -19.18
C MET A 42 5.39 0.43 -18.55
N THR A 43 5.41 0.29 -17.24
CA THR A 43 6.58 -0.23 -16.51
C THR A 43 6.17 -1.27 -15.48
N ASP A 44 6.96 -2.33 -15.36
CA ASP A 44 6.75 -3.42 -14.41
C ASP A 44 7.58 -3.26 -13.12
N TYR A 45 8.35 -2.20 -13.00
CA TYR A 45 9.25 -1.96 -11.87
C TYR A 45 9.07 -0.58 -11.29
N LEU A 46 9.47 -0.45 -10.02
CA LEU A 46 9.69 0.82 -9.33
C LEU A 46 11.19 1.02 -9.13
N ASP A 47 11.71 2.16 -9.54
CA ASP A 47 13.08 2.54 -9.21
C ASP A 47 13.14 3.06 -7.78
N MET A 48 13.94 2.36 -6.97
CA MET A 48 14.15 2.68 -5.57
C MET A 48 15.51 3.30 -5.33
N VAL A 49 15.57 4.22 -4.38
CA VAL A 49 16.81 4.79 -3.84
C VAL A 49 16.80 4.73 -2.32
N ASP A 50 17.99 4.74 -1.73
CA ASP A 50 18.19 4.72 -0.27
C ASP A 50 17.45 3.55 0.40
N ILE A 51 17.83 2.34 0.02
CA ILE A 51 17.13 1.10 0.33
C ILE A 51 17.68 0.46 1.59
N TYR A 52 16.81 0.17 2.55
CA TYR A 52 17.10 -0.64 3.75
C TYR A 52 16.30 -1.93 3.67
N VAL A 53 17.01 -3.06 3.73
CA VAL A 53 16.40 -4.39 3.59
C VAL A 53 16.31 -5.05 4.96
N SER A 54 15.12 -5.55 5.32
CA SER A 54 14.87 -6.35 6.51
C SER A 54 14.09 -7.61 6.13
N ARG A 55 14.29 -8.69 6.90
CA ARG A 55 13.41 -9.86 6.80
C ARG A 55 12.12 -9.63 7.56
N ILE A 56 10.98 -10.10 7.04
CA ILE A 56 9.69 -9.90 7.70
C ILE A 56 9.57 -10.60 9.06
N ASN A 57 10.32 -11.68 9.28
CA ASN A 57 10.34 -12.39 10.56
C ASN A 57 11.29 -11.77 11.61
N ASN A 58 12.10 -10.80 11.20
CA ASN A 58 12.99 -10.03 12.10
C ASN A 58 13.11 -8.58 11.58
N PRO A 59 12.03 -7.78 11.66
CA PRO A 59 11.98 -6.46 11.02
C PRO A 59 12.87 -5.42 11.70
N GLY A 60 13.29 -5.65 12.93
CA GLY A 60 14.20 -4.76 13.66
C GLY A 60 15.67 -4.87 13.21
N SER A 61 16.02 -5.85 12.36
CA SER A 61 17.36 -6.07 11.87
C SER A 61 17.48 -5.73 10.39
N ILE A 62 18.24 -4.69 10.08
CA ILE A 62 18.61 -4.35 8.70
C ILE A 62 19.72 -5.31 8.26
N VAL A 63 19.46 -6.09 7.22
CA VAL A 63 20.40 -7.10 6.71
C VAL A 63 21.25 -6.57 5.56
N ALA A 64 20.80 -5.53 4.87
CA ALA A 64 21.55 -4.91 3.78
C ALA A 64 21.04 -3.48 3.53
N THR A 65 21.91 -2.65 2.95
CA THR A 65 21.58 -1.29 2.50
C THR A 65 22.17 -1.06 1.12
N TYR A 66 21.40 -0.39 0.26
CA TYR A 66 21.82 -0.07 -1.09
C TYR A 66 21.35 1.33 -1.50
N GLN A 67 22.11 1.98 -2.36
CA GLN A 67 21.76 3.30 -2.87
C GLN A 67 20.70 3.24 -3.97
N LYS A 68 20.71 2.18 -4.77
CA LYS A 68 19.80 2.00 -5.92
C LYS A 68 19.32 0.56 -6.03
N GLY A 69 18.12 0.40 -6.49
CA GLY A 69 17.52 -0.90 -6.81
C GLY A 69 16.24 -0.74 -7.60
N SER A 70 15.74 -1.83 -8.13
CA SER A 70 14.43 -1.90 -8.79
C SER A 70 13.57 -2.95 -8.12
N LEU A 71 12.35 -2.59 -7.80
CA LEU A 71 11.36 -3.49 -7.21
C LEU A 71 10.32 -3.86 -8.28
N VAL A 72 10.16 -5.15 -8.52
CA VAL A 72 9.15 -5.66 -9.46
C VAL A 72 7.76 -5.45 -8.84
N LYS A 73 6.90 -4.69 -9.53
CA LYS A 73 5.57 -4.33 -9.01
C LYS A 73 4.73 -5.55 -8.63
N ASN A 74 4.81 -6.62 -9.41
CA ASN A 74 4.06 -7.83 -9.15
C ASN A 74 4.54 -8.62 -7.93
N GLU A 75 5.75 -8.38 -7.44
CA GLU A 75 6.28 -9.01 -6.22
C GLU A 75 5.87 -8.28 -4.94
N ILE A 76 5.33 -7.08 -5.05
CA ILE A 76 4.84 -6.31 -3.90
C ILE A 76 3.53 -6.95 -3.41
N THR A 77 3.47 -7.31 -2.14
CA THR A 77 2.22 -7.75 -1.50
C THR A 77 1.40 -6.56 -1.03
N PHE A 78 2.04 -5.63 -0.34
CA PHE A 78 1.44 -4.34 0.05
C PHE A 78 2.53 -3.30 0.35
N ILE A 79 2.11 -2.06 0.47
CA ILE A 79 2.96 -0.92 0.78
C ILE A 79 2.33 -0.18 1.95
N LEU A 80 3.11 0.16 2.98
CA LEU A 80 2.67 1.08 4.04
C LEU A 80 3.16 2.49 3.74
N LEU A 81 2.21 3.42 3.67
CA LEU A 81 2.45 4.82 3.40
C LEU A 81 2.48 5.63 4.70
N PRO A 82 3.34 6.67 4.77
CA PRO A 82 3.39 7.57 5.92
C PRO A 82 2.20 8.54 5.99
N ASP A 83 1.48 8.72 4.87
CA ASP A 83 0.27 9.54 4.78
C ASP A 83 -0.69 8.99 3.71
N GLU A 84 -1.90 9.55 3.65
CA GLU A 84 -2.96 9.10 2.75
C GLU A 84 -2.84 9.70 1.33
N VAL A 85 -2.09 10.78 1.16
CA VAL A 85 -2.07 11.56 -0.09
C VAL A 85 -1.54 10.74 -1.26
N GLU A 86 -0.47 9.99 -1.04
CA GLU A 86 0.20 9.20 -2.08
C GLU A 86 -0.62 7.98 -2.54
N GLY A 87 -1.52 7.51 -1.69
CA GLY A 87 -2.40 6.39 -1.98
C GLY A 87 -3.78 6.77 -2.51
N THR A 88 -4.08 8.08 -2.60
CA THR A 88 -5.40 8.56 -2.99
C THR A 88 -5.32 9.24 -4.36
N SER A 89 -6.12 8.79 -5.34
CA SER A 89 -6.26 9.48 -6.61
C SER A 89 -6.98 10.83 -6.42
N LYS A 90 -6.71 11.80 -7.30
CA LYS A 90 -7.38 13.12 -7.24
C LYS A 90 -8.91 13.00 -7.26
N GLU A 91 -9.45 12.06 -8.00
CA GLU A 91 -10.89 11.83 -8.15
C GLU A 91 -11.56 11.38 -6.85
N ARG A 92 -10.82 10.71 -5.95
CA ARG A 92 -11.36 10.22 -4.68
C ARG A 92 -11.56 11.29 -3.62
N PHE A 93 -10.90 12.43 -3.72
CA PHE A 93 -11.07 13.53 -2.76
C PHE A 93 -12.45 14.19 -2.81
N TYR A 94 -13.16 14.07 -3.93
CA TYR A 94 -14.42 14.76 -4.17
C TYR A 94 -15.65 13.86 -4.01
N THR A 95 -15.46 12.57 -3.72
CA THR A 95 -16.57 11.62 -3.60
C THR A 95 -16.77 11.26 -2.13
N MET A 96 -17.97 11.45 -1.60
CA MET A 96 -18.35 10.94 -0.27
C MET A 96 -18.34 9.42 -0.31
N ARG A 97 -17.62 8.79 0.63
CA ARG A 97 -17.48 7.35 0.74
C ARG A 97 -17.59 6.92 2.19
N ASP A 98 -18.20 5.78 2.39
CA ASP A 98 -18.23 5.14 3.68
C ASP A 98 -16.93 4.37 3.93
N ASN A 99 -16.53 4.31 5.19
CA ASN A 99 -15.40 3.51 5.65
C ASN A 99 -15.91 2.17 6.16
N ILE A 100 -15.53 1.10 5.49
CA ILE A 100 -15.98 -0.26 5.80
C ILE A 100 -14.80 -1.03 6.39
N PRO A 101 -14.92 -1.60 7.61
CA PRO A 101 -13.90 -2.48 8.16
C PRO A 101 -13.71 -3.71 7.28
N VAL A 102 -12.45 -4.01 6.93
CA VAL A 102 -12.12 -5.16 6.10
C VAL A 102 -10.97 -5.97 6.68
N PHE A 103 -10.98 -7.26 6.36
CA PHE A 103 -9.88 -8.19 6.54
C PHE A 103 -9.36 -8.64 5.17
N ILE A 104 -8.06 -8.59 4.98
CA ILE A 104 -7.42 -9.01 3.73
C ILE A 104 -6.27 -9.95 4.06
N SER A 105 -6.29 -11.13 3.44
CA SER A 105 -5.18 -12.07 3.47
C SER A 105 -4.36 -11.94 2.19
N VAL A 106 -3.06 -11.76 2.35
CA VAL A 106 -2.03 -11.81 1.30
C VAL A 106 -0.93 -12.77 1.73
N PRO A 107 0.00 -13.18 0.84
CA PRO A 107 1.10 -14.04 1.25
C PRO A 107 1.85 -13.48 2.47
N SER A 108 1.95 -14.28 3.52
CA SER A 108 2.63 -13.99 4.80
C SER A 108 1.97 -12.95 5.71
N PHE A 109 0.86 -12.33 5.32
CA PHE A 109 0.24 -11.26 6.12
C PHE A 109 -1.28 -11.33 6.18
N GLU A 110 -1.79 -10.85 7.31
CA GLU A 110 -3.18 -10.48 7.53
C GLU A 110 -3.25 -8.97 7.67
N ILE A 111 -4.12 -8.32 6.90
CA ILE A 111 -4.27 -6.87 6.89
C ILE A 111 -5.67 -6.51 7.35
N HIS A 112 -5.76 -5.67 8.38
CA HIS A 112 -6.99 -5.07 8.86
C HIS A 112 -6.96 -3.57 8.60
N GLY A 113 -8.09 -3.00 8.27
CA GLY A 113 -8.22 -1.57 8.07
C GLY A 113 -9.58 -1.18 7.51
N LEU A 114 -9.66 0.02 6.97
CA LEU A 114 -10.89 0.59 6.46
C LEU A 114 -10.81 0.76 4.94
N LEU A 115 -11.75 0.16 4.24
CA LEU A 115 -11.95 0.34 2.81
C LEU A 115 -12.95 1.48 2.59
N GLN A 116 -12.60 2.44 1.75
CA GLN A 116 -13.53 3.47 1.29
C GLN A 116 -14.35 2.95 0.10
N TRP A 117 -15.65 2.84 0.30
CA TRP A 117 -16.58 2.38 -0.71
C TRP A 117 -17.75 3.34 -0.88
N GLY A 118 -18.03 3.74 -2.12
CA GLY A 118 -19.02 4.77 -2.43
C GLY A 118 -20.38 4.25 -2.91
N ALA A 119 -20.60 2.94 -2.91
CA ALA A 119 -21.89 2.34 -3.25
C ALA A 119 -22.66 1.96 -1.99
N SER A 120 -23.98 1.78 -2.11
CA SER A 120 -24.85 1.42 -0.99
C SER A 120 -24.53 0.05 -0.39
N ASP A 121 -24.12 -0.90 -1.26
CA ASP A 121 -23.81 -2.26 -0.84
C ASP A 121 -22.35 -2.59 -1.17
N LEU A 122 -21.67 -3.29 -0.27
CA LEU A 122 -20.30 -3.74 -0.47
C LEU A 122 -20.25 -4.85 -1.54
N ASP A 123 -19.67 -4.53 -2.67
CA ASP A 123 -19.47 -5.50 -3.77
C ASP A 123 -17.99 -5.90 -3.87
N ILE A 124 -17.61 -6.95 -3.16
CA ILE A 124 -16.25 -7.48 -3.11
C ILE A 124 -15.75 -7.89 -4.49
N LYS A 125 -16.61 -8.52 -5.30
CA LYS A 125 -16.24 -8.94 -6.65
C LYS A 125 -15.90 -7.74 -7.52
N LYS A 126 -16.69 -6.68 -7.43
CA LYS A 126 -16.44 -5.44 -8.16
C LYS A 126 -15.14 -4.77 -7.71
N ILE A 127 -14.86 -4.73 -6.41
CA ILE A 127 -13.62 -4.18 -5.86
C ILE A 127 -12.41 -4.91 -6.44
N LEU A 128 -12.43 -6.24 -6.44
CA LEU A 128 -11.33 -7.06 -6.93
C LEU A 128 -11.21 -7.06 -8.46
N SER A 129 -12.30 -6.80 -9.19
CA SER A 129 -12.35 -6.85 -10.65
C SER A 129 -12.07 -5.51 -11.34
N ILE A 130 -11.97 -4.39 -10.63
CA ILE A 130 -11.66 -3.09 -11.24
C ILE A 130 -10.25 -3.13 -11.84
N GLU A 131 -10.19 -3.18 -13.17
CA GLU A 131 -8.95 -3.38 -13.92
C GLU A 131 -7.99 -2.19 -13.89
N THR A 132 -8.51 -0.99 -13.68
CA THR A 132 -7.73 0.26 -13.77
C THR A 132 -6.85 0.52 -12.54
N GLN A 133 -7.06 -0.22 -11.46
CA GLN A 133 -6.38 -0.01 -10.19
C GLN A 133 -5.87 -1.33 -9.63
N ASN A 134 -4.57 -1.56 -9.75
CA ASN A 134 -3.93 -2.79 -9.29
C ASN A 134 -3.69 -2.84 -7.77
N PHE A 135 -3.67 -1.69 -7.12
CA PHE A 135 -3.46 -1.56 -5.68
C PHE A 135 -4.71 -0.98 -5.01
N LEU A 136 -5.11 -1.61 -3.92
CA LEU A 136 -6.28 -1.25 -3.13
C LEU A 136 -5.87 -0.43 -1.91
N PRO A 137 -6.29 0.85 -1.79
CA PRO A 137 -6.02 1.65 -0.61
C PRO A 137 -6.85 1.19 0.59
N ILE A 138 -6.18 0.93 1.70
CA ILE A 138 -6.79 0.58 2.99
C ILE A 138 -6.32 1.59 4.03
N LEU A 139 -7.26 2.30 4.64
CA LEU A 139 -7.00 3.30 5.67
C LEU A 139 -6.77 2.66 7.03
N GLU A 140 -6.00 3.32 7.90
CA GLU A 140 -5.73 2.87 9.27
C GLU A 140 -5.30 1.41 9.32
N ALA A 141 -4.35 1.06 8.47
CA ALA A 141 -3.99 -0.33 8.22
C ALA A 141 -3.08 -0.89 9.31
N THR A 142 -3.38 -2.11 9.72
CA THR A 142 -2.52 -2.95 10.54
C THR A 142 -2.25 -4.25 9.79
N ALA A 143 -0.99 -4.56 9.54
CA ALA A 143 -0.55 -5.79 8.91
C ALA A 143 0.20 -6.66 9.92
N SER A 144 -0.26 -7.89 10.12
CA SER A 144 0.35 -8.87 11.01
C SER A 144 0.92 -10.02 10.19
N ASN A 145 2.11 -10.49 10.57
CA ASN A 145 2.66 -11.69 9.94
C ASN A 145 1.80 -12.90 10.33
N SER A 146 1.31 -13.64 9.35
CA SER A 146 0.39 -14.77 9.59
C SER A 146 1.03 -15.95 10.33
N LEU A 147 2.36 -16.08 10.29
CA LEU A 147 3.13 -17.12 11.01
C LEU A 147 3.69 -16.62 12.35
N LEU A 148 3.90 -15.32 12.48
CA LEU A 148 4.42 -14.64 13.67
C LEU A 148 3.50 -13.48 14.03
N PRO A 149 2.32 -13.72 14.63
CA PRO A 149 1.29 -12.68 14.80
C PRO A 149 1.73 -11.48 15.64
N ASP A 150 2.73 -11.62 16.48
CA ASP A 150 3.31 -10.52 17.26
C ASP A 150 4.14 -9.54 16.39
N VAL A 151 4.54 -9.95 15.20
CA VAL A 151 5.21 -9.08 14.23
C VAL A 151 4.13 -8.33 13.45
N THR A 152 3.95 -7.06 13.81
CA THR A 152 2.92 -6.18 13.23
C THR A 152 3.53 -4.90 12.69
N PHE A 153 2.89 -4.38 11.64
CA PHE A 153 3.21 -3.10 11.01
C PHE A 153 1.95 -2.27 10.90
N GLN A 154 2.04 -0.98 11.16
CA GLN A 154 0.91 -0.07 11.13
C GLN A 154 1.24 1.17 10.31
N GLY A 155 0.22 1.71 9.65
CA GLY A 155 0.32 2.96 8.93
C GLY A 155 -1.05 3.58 8.66
N PRO A 156 -1.10 4.87 8.35
CA PRO A 156 -2.34 5.56 8.02
C PRO A 156 -3.00 5.02 6.74
N MET A 157 -2.21 4.43 5.85
CA MET A 157 -2.71 3.76 4.65
C MET A 157 -1.79 2.63 4.22
N ALA A 158 -2.39 1.51 3.81
CA ALA A 158 -1.73 0.46 3.05
C ALA A 158 -2.26 0.46 1.61
N LEU A 159 -1.36 0.24 0.66
CA LEU A 159 -1.71 -0.10 -0.72
C LEU A 159 -1.55 -1.59 -0.91
N VAL A 160 -2.63 -2.32 -1.05
CA VAL A 160 -2.63 -3.78 -1.15
C VAL A 160 -2.69 -4.20 -2.61
N ASN A 161 -1.74 -5.01 -3.05
CA ASN A 161 -1.73 -5.55 -4.42
C ASN A 161 -2.88 -6.54 -4.61
N LYS A 162 -3.84 -6.18 -5.44
CA LYS A 162 -5.02 -7.02 -5.71
C LYS A 162 -4.66 -8.40 -6.25
N THR A 163 -3.60 -8.52 -7.03
CA THR A 163 -3.15 -9.80 -7.60
C THR A 163 -2.60 -10.76 -6.54
N LYS A 164 -2.28 -10.25 -5.35
CA LYS A 164 -1.78 -11.03 -4.21
C LYS A 164 -2.87 -11.32 -3.17
N VAL A 165 -4.05 -10.72 -3.30
CA VAL A 165 -5.16 -10.97 -2.38
C VAL A 165 -5.62 -12.42 -2.49
N GLN A 166 -5.61 -13.12 -1.36
CA GLN A 166 -6.11 -14.48 -1.22
C GLN A 166 -7.57 -14.47 -0.77
N VAL A 167 -7.88 -13.60 0.20
CA VAL A 167 -9.22 -13.39 0.74
C VAL A 167 -9.41 -11.90 1.03
N LEU A 168 -10.58 -11.39 0.69
CA LEU A 168 -11.08 -10.09 1.14
C LEU A 168 -12.44 -10.30 1.80
N CYS A 169 -12.54 -9.93 3.06
CA CYS A 169 -13.78 -9.99 3.84
C CYS A 169 -14.15 -8.60 4.33
N GLY A 170 -15.43 -8.31 4.34
CA GLY A 170 -16.02 -7.12 4.92
C GLY A 170 -17.50 -7.36 5.13
N ASP A 171 -18.06 -6.66 6.11
CA ASP A 171 -19.48 -6.72 6.39
C ASP A 171 -20.16 -5.42 5.98
N ASP A 172 -21.31 -5.52 5.37
CA ASP A 172 -22.18 -4.35 5.16
C ASP A 172 -22.72 -3.90 6.52
N ASP A 173 -22.71 -2.61 6.79
CA ASP A 173 -23.44 -2.06 7.92
C ASP A 173 -24.93 -2.28 7.67
N GLU A 174 -25.60 -3.05 8.55
CA GLU A 174 -27.05 -3.22 8.54
C GLU A 174 -27.79 -1.90 8.90
#